data_73edc0f9c658af2483b7fbfb4fdaa936
#
_entry.id   73edc0f9c658af2483b7fbfb4fdaa936
#
_cell.length_a   1.000
_cell.length_b   1.000
_cell.length_c   1.000
_cell.angle_alpha   90.00
_cell.angle_beta   90.00
_cell.angle_gamma   90.00
#
_symmetry.space_group_name_H-M   'P 1'
#
loop_
_entity.id
_entity.type
_entity.pdbx_description
1 polymer ?
#
loop_
_entity_poly.entity_id
_entity_poly.type
_entity_poly.pdbx_seq_one_letter_code
_entity_poly.pdbx_strand_id
1 'polypeptide(L)'
;MQRLAIILAMCGATTLALWPVENTSPSYIWNASESVPIGLYRLRDVGRLDVTELVAVRPPEPLATFLALNGYLPNGLPMLKRVLALPGQTVCRTGPTIVVDSIEMGQARDRDQRGRPLPVWQGCRILGADEIFVMNWQSADSFDGRYFGPIPASSVIGRAIPVWTDRE
;
A
#
# COMPACT_ATOMS: atom_id res chain seq x y z
N MET A 1 -46.13 -30.65 -7.70
CA MET A 1 -45.75 -29.50 -6.85
C MET A 1 -44.30 -29.57 -6.34
N GLN A 2 -43.84 -30.71 -5.79
CA GLN A 2 -42.49 -30.88 -5.29
C GLN A 2 -41.36 -30.65 -6.33
N ARG A 3 -41.54 -31.16 -7.58
CA ARG A 3 -40.54 -30.97 -8.66
C ARG A 3 -40.41 -29.51 -9.12
N LEU A 4 -41.50 -28.75 -9.12
CA LEU A 4 -41.49 -27.33 -9.46
C LEU A 4 -40.77 -26.49 -8.39
N ALA A 5 -40.97 -26.83 -7.11
CA ALA A 5 -40.30 -26.19 -6.00
C ALA A 5 -38.75 -26.42 -6.01
N ILE A 6 -38.32 -27.64 -6.41
CA ILE A 6 -36.89 -27.97 -6.55
C ILE A 6 -36.26 -27.17 -7.71
N ILE A 7 -36.94 -27.07 -8.85
CA ILE A 7 -36.43 -26.30 -9.99
C ILE A 7 -36.34 -24.83 -9.67
N LEU A 8 -37.31 -24.24 -8.98
CA LEU A 8 -37.27 -22.85 -8.54
C LEU A 8 -36.16 -22.60 -7.51
N ALA A 9 -35.92 -23.55 -6.58
CA ALA A 9 -34.83 -23.44 -5.62
C ALA A 9 -33.45 -23.55 -6.29
N MET A 10 -33.29 -24.42 -7.30
CA MET A 10 -32.04 -24.54 -8.05
C MET A 10 -31.78 -23.31 -8.92
N CYS A 11 -32.81 -22.74 -9.57
CA CYS A 11 -32.66 -21.48 -10.33
C CYS A 11 -32.32 -20.30 -9.43
N GLY A 12 -32.89 -20.23 -8.22
CA GLY A 12 -32.54 -19.20 -7.22
C GLY A 12 -31.10 -19.30 -6.72
N ALA A 13 -30.62 -20.53 -6.48
CA ALA A 13 -29.26 -20.77 -6.04
C ALA A 13 -28.21 -20.44 -7.11
N THR A 14 -28.52 -20.72 -8.41
CA THR A 14 -27.60 -20.38 -9.51
C THR A 14 -27.55 -18.88 -9.79
N THR A 15 -28.62 -18.13 -9.61
CA THR A 15 -28.59 -16.65 -9.76
C THR A 15 -27.81 -15.98 -8.66
N LEU A 16 -27.81 -16.50 -7.44
CA LEU A 16 -26.96 -16.00 -6.34
C LEU A 16 -25.46 -16.27 -6.59
N ALA A 17 -25.12 -17.38 -7.25
CA ALA A 17 -23.74 -17.74 -7.57
C ALA A 17 -23.14 -16.92 -8.72
N LEU A 18 -23.98 -16.25 -9.54
CA LEU A 18 -23.54 -15.42 -10.66
C LEU A 18 -23.49 -13.92 -10.34
N TRP A 19 -23.70 -13.52 -9.07
CA TRP A 19 -23.50 -12.15 -8.68
C TRP A 19 -22.01 -11.82 -8.86
N PRO A 20 -21.65 -10.82 -9.68
CA PRO A 20 -20.26 -10.44 -9.82
C PRO A 20 -19.77 -10.02 -8.44
N VAL A 21 -18.73 -10.69 -7.95
CA VAL A 21 -17.95 -10.19 -6.81
C VAL A 21 -17.27 -8.93 -7.34
N GLU A 22 -17.92 -7.79 -7.17
CA GLU A 22 -17.26 -6.51 -7.42
C GLU A 22 -15.96 -6.51 -6.61
N ASN A 23 -14.89 -6.06 -7.23
CA ASN A 23 -13.57 -5.93 -6.64
C ASN A 23 -13.60 -4.78 -5.62
N THR A 24 -14.44 -4.92 -4.59
CA THR A 24 -14.56 -3.95 -3.53
C THR A 24 -13.29 -3.97 -2.68
N SER A 25 -12.72 -2.81 -2.44
CA SER A 25 -11.62 -2.69 -1.48
C SER A 25 -12.07 -3.22 -0.13
N PRO A 26 -11.22 -3.98 0.58
CA PRO A 26 -11.58 -4.52 1.89
C PRO A 26 -11.92 -3.37 2.84
N SER A 27 -12.99 -3.52 3.63
CA SER A 27 -13.38 -2.51 4.62
C SER A 27 -12.44 -2.46 5.83
N TYR A 28 -11.69 -3.53 6.06
CA TYR A 28 -10.73 -3.67 7.15
C TYR A 28 -9.47 -4.40 6.68
N ILE A 29 -8.33 -4.03 7.26
CA ILE A 29 -7.03 -4.67 7.03
C ILE A 29 -6.41 -4.99 8.39
N TRP A 30 -5.91 -6.22 8.53
CA TRP A 30 -5.00 -6.59 9.61
C TRP A 30 -3.56 -6.33 9.17
N ASN A 31 -2.87 -5.43 9.87
CA ASN A 31 -1.43 -5.22 9.68
C ASN A 31 -0.64 -6.12 10.63
N ALA A 32 0.20 -6.99 10.07
CA ALA A 32 1.10 -7.87 10.81
C ALA A 32 2.58 -7.39 10.74
N SER A 33 2.84 -6.24 10.14
CA SER A 33 4.19 -5.70 9.90
C SER A 33 4.49 -4.55 10.88
N GLU A 34 5.69 -4.52 11.42
CA GLU A 34 6.15 -3.48 12.36
C GLU A 34 6.42 -2.12 11.71
N SER A 35 6.26 -1.98 10.40
CA SER A 35 6.47 -0.72 9.68
C SER A 35 5.48 0.39 10.06
N VAL A 36 4.31 0.00 10.55
CA VAL A 36 3.34 0.80 11.32
C VAL A 36 2.83 -0.07 12.47
N PRO A 37 2.15 0.46 13.49
CA PRO A 37 1.66 -0.36 14.60
C PRO A 37 0.90 -1.59 14.11
N ILE A 38 1.18 -2.76 14.69
CA ILE A 38 0.46 -4.00 14.37
C ILE A 38 -0.96 -3.87 14.87
N GLY A 39 -1.95 -4.29 14.06
CA GLY A 39 -3.34 -4.19 14.48
C GLY A 39 -4.36 -4.14 13.35
N LEU A 40 -5.59 -3.83 13.73
CA LEU A 40 -6.74 -3.74 12.85
C LEU A 40 -6.96 -2.29 12.41
N TYR A 41 -7.04 -2.10 11.10
CA TYR A 41 -7.29 -0.81 10.48
C TYR A 41 -8.57 -0.86 9.66
N ARG A 42 -9.40 0.17 9.78
CA ARG A 42 -10.56 0.39 8.92
C ARG A 42 -10.14 1.20 7.71
N LEU A 43 -10.55 0.79 6.52
CA LEU A 43 -10.37 1.59 5.31
C LEU A 43 -11.54 2.56 5.13
N ARG A 44 -11.21 3.78 4.79
CA ARG A 44 -12.11 4.85 4.36
C ARG A 44 -11.79 5.23 2.92
N ASP A 45 -12.74 5.85 2.27
CA ASP A 45 -12.55 6.37 0.91
C ASP A 45 -11.31 7.25 0.82
N VAL A 46 -10.61 7.16 -0.31
CA VAL A 46 -9.34 7.86 -0.53
C VAL A 46 -9.52 9.38 -0.41
N GLY A 47 -10.53 9.96 -1.07
CA GLY A 47 -10.74 11.40 -1.10
C GLY A 47 -9.49 12.17 -1.52
N ARG A 48 -9.34 13.40 -1.02
CA ARG A 48 -8.10 14.16 -1.18
C ARG A 48 -7.06 13.65 -0.19
N LEU A 49 -5.88 13.27 -0.69
CA LEU A 49 -4.76 12.84 0.14
C LEU A 49 -4.03 14.04 0.75
N ASP A 50 -3.60 13.88 2.00
CA ASP A 50 -2.73 14.82 2.69
C ASP A 50 -1.43 14.15 3.12
N VAL A 51 -0.36 14.96 3.25
CA VAL A 51 0.94 14.47 3.76
C VAL A 51 0.74 13.94 5.19
N THR A 52 1.44 12.87 5.54
CA THR A 52 1.39 12.10 6.78
C THR A 52 0.22 11.13 6.92
N GLU A 53 -0.80 11.19 6.06
CA GLU A 53 -1.90 10.22 6.11
C GLU A 53 -1.40 8.79 5.92
N LEU A 54 -1.95 7.87 6.70
CA LEU A 54 -1.72 6.45 6.54
C LEU A 54 -2.71 5.90 5.52
N VAL A 55 -2.17 5.27 4.48
CA VAL A 55 -2.96 4.74 3.37
C VAL A 55 -2.65 3.27 3.13
N ALA A 56 -3.66 2.55 2.65
CA ALA A 56 -3.49 1.22 2.10
C ALA A 56 -3.14 1.33 0.61
N VAL A 57 -2.01 0.78 0.23
CA VAL A 57 -1.47 0.82 -1.12
C VAL A 57 -1.48 -0.59 -1.70
N ARG A 58 -2.09 -0.76 -2.86
CA ARG A 58 -1.90 -1.95 -3.70
C ARG A 58 -0.66 -1.72 -4.55
N PRO A 59 0.43 -2.50 -4.34
CA PRO A 59 1.63 -2.30 -5.12
C PRO A 59 1.35 -2.44 -6.62
N PRO A 60 1.76 -1.46 -7.46
CA PRO A 60 1.65 -1.62 -8.91
C PRO A 60 2.66 -2.65 -9.43
N GLU A 61 2.41 -3.22 -10.60
CA GLU A 61 3.42 -4.01 -11.31
C GLU A 61 4.52 -3.08 -11.87
N PRO A 62 5.80 -3.51 -11.87
CA PRO A 62 6.32 -4.83 -11.45
C PRO A 62 6.66 -4.93 -9.95
N LEU A 63 6.35 -3.90 -9.14
CA LEU A 63 6.67 -3.89 -7.70
C LEU A 63 5.96 -5.05 -6.97
N ALA A 64 4.69 -5.34 -7.29
CA ALA A 64 3.94 -6.43 -6.67
C ALA A 64 4.65 -7.78 -6.84
N THR A 65 5.08 -8.09 -8.06
CA THR A 65 5.86 -9.29 -8.37
C THR A 65 7.18 -9.33 -7.61
N PHE A 66 7.92 -8.21 -7.56
CA PHE A 66 9.18 -8.13 -6.81
C PHE A 66 8.97 -8.43 -5.32
N LEU A 67 7.95 -7.83 -4.70
CA LEU A 67 7.64 -8.03 -3.29
C LEU A 67 7.29 -9.48 -2.97
N ALA A 68 6.49 -10.12 -3.83
CA ALA A 68 6.07 -11.50 -3.66
C ALA A 68 7.25 -12.48 -3.80
N LEU A 69 8.05 -12.35 -4.85
CA LEU A 69 9.20 -13.21 -5.10
C LEU A 69 10.28 -13.12 -4.02
N ASN A 70 10.43 -11.94 -3.41
CA ASN A 70 11.38 -11.72 -2.32
C ASN A 70 10.79 -11.98 -0.92
N GLY A 71 9.52 -12.36 -0.81
CA GLY A 71 8.86 -12.65 0.47
C GLY A 71 8.69 -11.42 1.38
N TYR A 72 8.61 -10.22 0.79
CA TYR A 72 8.29 -9.00 1.53
C TYR A 72 6.79 -8.82 1.73
N LEU A 73 5.99 -9.17 0.72
CA LEU A 73 4.54 -9.07 0.74
C LEU A 73 3.95 -10.13 -0.19
N PRO A 74 3.02 -10.99 0.25
CA PRO A 74 2.29 -11.88 -0.63
C PRO A 74 1.54 -11.13 -1.73
N ASN A 75 1.45 -11.74 -2.92
CA ASN A 75 0.73 -11.14 -4.04
C ASN A 75 -0.74 -10.86 -3.70
N GLY A 76 -1.26 -9.73 -4.17
CA GLY A 76 -2.64 -9.30 -3.94
C GLY A 76 -2.90 -8.64 -2.58
N LEU A 77 -1.95 -8.67 -1.65
CA LEU A 77 -2.10 -7.98 -0.37
C LEU A 77 -1.68 -6.50 -0.48
N PRO A 78 -2.41 -5.58 0.15
CA PRO A 78 -2.00 -4.19 0.27
C PRO A 78 -0.95 -4.00 1.37
N MET A 79 -0.14 -2.94 1.23
CA MET A 79 0.77 -2.48 2.27
C MET A 79 0.26 -1.19 2.89
N LEU A 80 0.52 -0.97 4.19
CA LEU A 80 0.21 0.28 4.87
C LEU A 80 1.43 1.21 4.82
N LYS A 81 1.25 2.40 4.25
CA LYS A 81 2.30 3.40 4.09
C LYS A 81 1.77 4.80 4.38
N ARG A 82 2.64 5.69 4.85
CA ARG A 82 2.31 7.10 5.01
C ARG A 82 2.64 7.86 3.73
N VAL A 83 1.75 8.74 3.33
CA VAL A 83 2.01 9.70 2.25
C VAL A 83 3.08 10.68 2.74
N LEU A 84 4.19 10.76 2.03
CA LEU A 84 5.29 11.67 2.38
C LEU A 84 5.37 12.86 1.43
N ALA A 85 5.04 12.67 0.15
CA ALA A 85 4.95 13.75 -0.80
C ALA A 85 3.81 13.55 -1.80
N LEU A 86 3.27 14.67 -2.25
CA LEU A 86 2.13 14.82 -3.15
C LEU A 86 2.56 15.44 -4.50
N PRO A 87 1.69 15.43 -5.54
CA PRO A 87 1.98 16.08 -6.82
C PRO A 87 2.56 17.48 -6.68
N GLY A 88 3.56 17.79 -7.52
CA GLY A 88 4.25 19.08 -7.55
C GLY A 88 5.40 19.21 -6.56
N GLN A 89 5.52 18.33 -5.55
CA GLN A 89 6.67 18.34 -4.65
C GLN A 89 7.87 17.63 -5.28
N THR A 90 9.07 18.06 -4.88
CA THR A 90 10.33 17.47 -5.35
C THR A 90 10.79 16.39 -4.39
N VAL A 91 11.05 15.19 -4.92
CA VAL A 91 11.63 14.09 -4.17
C VAL A 91 13.00 13.75 -4.72
N CYS A 92 14.00 13.71 -3.87
CA CYS A 92 15.38 13.38 -4.21
C CYS A 92 15.86 12.15 -3.41
N ARG A 93 16.67 11.32 -4.06
CA ARG A 93 17.53 10.36 -3.36
C ARG A 93 18.99 10.64 -3.78
N THR A 94 19.83 10.97 -2.80
CA THR A 94 21.27 11.19 -2.98
C THR A 94 22.04 10.24 -2.06
N GLY A 95 22.63 9.22 -2.65
CA GLY A 95 23.17 8.11 -1.88
C GLY A 95 22.05 7.41 -1.08
N PRO A 96 22.15 7.30 0.25
CA PRO A 96 21.11 6.75 1.09
C PRO A 96 20.01 7.77 1.44
N THR A 97 20.27 9.07 1.32
CA THR A 97 19.42 10.13 1.89
C THR A 97 18.22 10.43 0.98
N ILE A 98 17.05 10.47 1.60
CA ILE A 98 15.79 10.91 0.97
C ILE A 98 15.49 12.34 1.41
N VAL A 99 15.22 13.20 0.43
CA VAL A 99 14.92 14.62 0.63
C VAL A 99 13.59 14.94 -0.07
N VAL A 100 12.70 15.66 0.60
CA VAL A 100 11.45 16.20 0.03
C VAL A 100 11.47 17.72 0.20
N ASP A 101 11.35 18.46 -0.89
CA ASP A 101 11.36 19.93 -0.91
C ASP A 101 12.50 20.53 -0.05
N SER A 102 13.71 19.99 -0.22
CA SER A 102 14.92 20.38 0.52
C SER A 102 14.98 19.96 1.99
N ILE A 103 14.02 19.18 2.49
CA ILE A 103 14.00 18.67 3.87
C ILE A 103 14.43 17.20 3.86
N GLU A 104 15.46 16.85 4.65
CA GLU A 104 15.86 15.45 4.83
C GLU A 104 14.77 14.70 5.63
N MET A 105 14.29 13.59 5.05
CA MET A 105 13.22 12.78 5.62
C MET A 105 13.69 11.45 6.19
N GLY A 106 14.92 11.05 5.90
CA GLY A 106 15.53 9.82 6.39
C GLY A 106 16.43 9.14 5.38
N GLN A 107 16.89 7.95 5.74
CA GLN A 107 17.90 7.24 4.94
C GLN A 107 17.42 5.84 4.55
N ALA A 108 17.80 5.41 3.35
CA ALA A 108 17.66 4.06 2.87
C ALA A 108 18.83 3.20 3.36
N ARG A 109 18.61 1.91 3.52
CA ARG A 109 19.66 0.92 3.80
C ARG A 109 20.13 0.27 2.50
N ASP A 110 21.35 -0.25 2.49
CA ASP A 110 21.88 -1.01 1.35
C ASP A 110 21.35 -2.45 1.33
N ARG A 111 21.03 -2.99 2.53
CA ARG A 111 20.61 -4.37 2.71
C ARG A 111 19.43 -4.46 3.68
N ASP A 112 18.60 -5.46 3.47
CA ASP A 112 17.54 -5.82 4.41
C ASP A 112 18.09 -6.58 5.63
N GLN A 113 17.20 -6.92 6.57
CA GLN A 113 17.57 -7.67 7.79
C GLN A 113 18.09 -9.09 7.50
N ARG A 114 17.87 -9.63 6.29
CA ARG A 114 18.39 -10.93 5.84
C ARG A 114 19.69 -10.79 5.06
N GLY A 115 20.27 -9.58 4.99
CA GLY A 115 21.51 -9.28 4.27
C GLY A 115 21.36 -9.19 2.75
N ARG A 116 20.16 -9.22 2.18
CA ARG A 116 19.90 -9.12 0.74
C ARG A 116 19.99 -7.66 0.29
N PRO A 117 20.56 -7.40 -0.90
CA PRO A 117 20.63 -6.04 -1.41
C PRO A 117 19.22 -5.47 -1.65
N LEU A 118 19.02 -4.20 -1.30
CA LEU A 118 17.78 -3.48 -1.51
C LEU A 118 17.86 -2.67 -2.83
N PRO A 119 16.74 -2.50 -3.55
CA PRO A 119 16.71 -1.69 -4.77
C PRO A 119 17.16 -0.26 -4.52
N VAL A 120 17.81 0.32 -5.53
CA VAL A 120 18.35 1.68 -5.46
C VAL A 120 17.86 2.48 -6.67
N TRP A 121 17.33 3.67 -6.40
CA TRP A 121 17.15 4.73 -7.39
C TRP A 121 17.94 5.95 -6.96
N GLN A 122 18.23 6.88 -7.85
CA GLN A 122 19.02 8.07 -7.58
C GLN A 122 18.48 9.27 -8.36
N GLY A 123 18.80 10.47 -7.87
CA GLY A 123 18.46 11.74 -8.48
C GLY A 123 17.22 12.39 -7.87
N CYS A 124 16.82 13.50 -8.47
CA CYS A 124 15.66 14.28 -8.06
C CYS A 124 14.59 14.26 -9.15
N ARG A 125 13.33 14.27 -8.73
CA ARG A 125 12.20 14.45 -9.65
C ARG A 125 11.05 15.19 -8.98
N ILE A 126 10.34 15.97 -9.75
CA ILE A 126 9.08 16.58 -9.35
C ILE A 126 7.98 15.52 -9.57
N LEU A 127 7.13 15.29 -8.59
CA LEU A 127 6.01 14.36 -8.70
C LEU A 127 5.00 14.87 -9.72
N GLY A 128 4.62 14.00 -10.65
CA GLY A 128 3.54 14.25 -11.61
C GLY A 128 2.16 14.35 -10.94
N ALA A 129 1.15 14.76 -11.70
CA ALA A 129 -0.21 14.98 -11.20
C ALA A 129 -0.88 13.71 -10.62
N ASP A 130 -0.43 12.55 -11.07
CA ASP A 130 -0.93 11.22 -10.68
C ASP A 130 0.06 10.41 -9.85
N GLU A 131 1.12 11.04 -9.33
CA GLU A 131 2.16 10.37 -8.56
C GLU A 131 2.16 10.83 -7.10
N ILE A 132 2.48 9.90 -6.21
CA ILE A 132 2.73 10.15 -4.78
C ILE A 132 4.03 9.47 -4.35
N PHE A 133 4.63 9.97 -3.29
CA PHE A 133 5.73 9.30 -2.62
C PHE A 133 5.29 8.86 -1.23
N VAL A 134 5.49 7.58 -0.93
CA VAL A 134 5.08 6.98 0.34
C VAL A 134 6.30 6.48 1.12
N MET A 135 6.34 6.77 2.42
CA MET A 135 7.43 6.37 3.29
C MET A 135 6.96 6.29 4.74
N ASN A 136 7.27 5.21 5.42
CA ASN A 136 7.10 5.11 6.87
C ASN A 136 8.39 5.57 7.55
N TRP A 137 8.60 6.89 7.64
CA TRP A 137 9.85 7.50 8.14
C TRP A 137 10.20 7.12 9.57
N GLN A 138 9.22 6.71 10.36
CA GLN A 138 9.39 6.27 11.74
C GLN A 138 9.97 4.85 11.85
N SER A 139 9.97 4.08 10.75
CA SER A 139 10.48 2.72 10.69
C SER A 139 11.64 2.62 9.70
N ALA A 140 12.86 2.43 10.23
CA ALA A 140 14.04 2.28 9.39
C ALA A 140 14.02 0.99 8.54
N ASP A 141 13.24 -0.01 8.94
CA ASP A 141 13.13 -1.32 8.29
C ASP A 141 11.96 -1.41 7.30
N SER A 142 11.17 -0.35 7.18
CA SER A 142 10.06 -0.33 6.22
C SER A 142 10.57 -0.38 4.78
N PHE A 143 10.08 -1.33 4.00
CA PHE A 143 10.26 -1.34 2.56
C PHE A 143 9.23 -0.40 1.92
N ASP A 144 9.68 0.75 1.42
CA ASP A 144 8.82 1.83 0.92
C ASP A 144 9.49 2.65 -0.19
N GLY A 145 9.03 3.86 -0.46
CA GLY A 145 9.53 4.73 -1.51
C GLY A 145 11.04 4.98 -1.47
N ARG A 146 11.70 4.76 -0.35
CA ARG A 146 13.16 4.75 -0.27
C ARG A 146 13.79 3.80 -1.29
N TYR A 147 13.10 2.72 -1.63
CA TYR A 147 13.61 1.63 -2.47
C TYR A 147 12.96 1.57 -3.84
N PHE A 148 11.67 1.86 -3.95
CA PHE A 148 10.95 1.76 -5.22
C PHE A 148 10.60 3.11 -5.86
N GLY A 149 10.88 4.24 -5.17
CA GLY A 149 10.55 5.58 -5.69
C GLY A 149 9.06 5.93 -5.59
N PRO A 150 8.63 6.95 -6.34
CA PRO A 150 7.22 7.33 -6.46
C PRO A 150 6.37 6.24 -7.11
N ILE A 151 5.08 6.22 -6.75
CA ILE A 151 4.08 5.29 -7.28
C ILE A 151 2.85 6.08 -7.78
N PRO A 152 2.02 5.48 -8.66
CA PRO A 152 0.76 6.10 -9.06
C PRO A 152 -0.16 6.32 -7.86
N ALA A 153 -0.80 7.48 -7.78
CA ALA A 153 -1.79 7.79 -6.74
C ALA A 153 -2.99 6.83 -6.79
N SER A 154 -3.32 6.29 -7.97
CA SER A 154 -4.34 5.25 -8.16
C SER A 154 -4.03 3.93 -7.47
N SER A 155 -2.79 3.72 -7.01
CA SER A 155 -2.41 2.56 -6.19
C SER A 155 -2.99 2.62 -4.77
N VAL A 156 -3.44 3.79 -4.31
CA VAL A 156 -4.09 3.95 -3.00
C VAL A 156 -5.51 3.42 -3.08
N ILE A 157 -5.83 2.44 -2.24
CA ILE A 157 -7.16 1.80 -2.19
C ILE A 157 -8.01 2.27 -1.01
N GLY A 158 -7.47 3.08 -0.10
CA GLY A 158 -8.19 3.65 1.03
C GLY A 158 -7.26 4.29 2.04
N ARG A 159 -7.82 5.17 2.88
CA ARG A 159 -7.15 5.71 4.07
C ARG A 159 -7.29 4.70 5.20
N ALA A 160 -6.19 4.40 5.88
CA ALA A 160 -6.17 3.42 6.96
C ALA A 160 -6.30 4.11 8.32
N ILE A 161 -7.42 3.90 8.98
CA ILE A 161 -7.71 4.46 10.31
C ILE A 161 -7.54 3.33 11.34
N PRO A 162 -6.70 3.50 12.36
CA PRO A 162 -6.53 2.48 13.39
C PRO A 162 -7.86 2.27 14.15
N VAL A 163 -8.23 1.00 14.33
CA VAL A 163 -9.35 0.58 15.17
C VAL A 163 -8.83 0.01 16.48
N TRP A 164 -7.78 -0.80 16.37
CA TRP A 164 -7.03 -1.35 17.48
C TRP A 164 -5.60 -1.60 17.04
N THR A 165 -4.63 -1.20 17.85
CA THR A 165 -3.20 -1.43 17.59
C THR A 165 -2.46 -1.84 18.87
N ASP A 166 -1.34 -2.52 18.70
CA ASP A 166 -0.47 -2.97 19.80
C ASP A 166 0.31 -1.82 20.47
N ARG A 167 0.32 -0.64 19.85
CA ARG A 167 0.94 0.61 20.34
C ARG A 167 -0.07 1.74 20.20
N GLU A 168 -0.29 2.51 21.23
CA GLU A 168 -1.07 3.74 21.22
C GLU A 168 -0.22 4.94 20.77
#